data_a5371fa4e4475f666ae1573b86463ff9
#
_entry.id   a5371fa4e4475f666ae1573b86463ff9
#
_cell.length_a   1.000
_cell.length_b   1.000
_cell.length_c   1.000
_cell.angle_alpha   90.00
_cell.angle_beta   90.00
_cell.angle_gamma   90.00
#
_symmetry.space_group_name_H-M   'P 1'
#
loop_
_entity.id
_entity.type
_entity.pdbx_description
1 polymer ?
#
loop_
_entity_poly.entity_id
_entity_poly.type
_entity_poly.pdbx_seq_one_letter_code
_entity_poly.pdbx_strand_id
1 'polypeptide(L)'
;MSVLVIGGSGFIGTRLCLRFSRYGKSFQIIDKARSEFFPEVVLRGDVREPLALNFSLEPTVFINLAAEHRDDVRPLSLYHEVNVDGARNVCDLARAKNVNKIIFTSSVAIYGFAPLGTNESGIIAPFNDYGRTKWEAEQVYKQWQSEDTKNRTLVIVRPTVVFGERNRGNVFNLLRQIASGNFLMVGDGLNRKSMAYVENVAALLEYSLDFKPGIHIYNYIDKPDCTMNVLVAHVNKLLGRSSEIKFRLPFSLGLLIGSSFDLVAKITGKKFPISAIRVKKFCANSVYESAIESTGFIPPVPLMEAIEKTVRFEFIEDHKNEQVFYSE
;
A
#
# COMPACT_ATOMS: atom_id res chain seq x y z
N MET A 1 21.21 12.95 10.10
CA MET A 1 19.96 12.16 10.33
C MET A 1 20.21 10.77 9.78
N SER A 2 20.07 9.72 10.59
CA SER A 2 20.15 8.32 10.17
C SER A 2 18.77 7.70 10.29
N VAL A 3 18.29 7.03 9.23
CA VAL A 3 16.94 6.48 9.17
C VAL A 3 16.99 4.95 9.24
N LEU A 4 16.18 4.38 10.13
CA LEU A 4 15.94 2.94 10.16
C LEU A 4 14.64 2.62 9.43
N VAL A 5 14.73 1.84 8.34
CA VAL A 5 13.57 1.41 7.54
C VAL A 5 13.25 -0.04 7.90
N ILE A 6 12.20 -0.24 8.66
CA ILE A 6 11.70 -1.56 9.10
C ILE A 6 10.74 -2.07 8.03
N GLY A 7 11.00 -3.24 7.45
CA GLY A 7 10.33 -3.72 6.25
C GLY A 7 10.91 -3.11 4.96
N GLY A 8 12.18 -2.69 5.00
CA GLY A 8 12.82 -1.96 3.89
C GLY A 8 13.14 -2.81 2.66
N SER A 9 13.12 -4.14 2.77
CA SER A 9 13.28 -5.06 1.63
C SER A 9 11.98 -5.29 0.86
N GLY A 10 10.84 -4.78 1.35
CA GLY A 10 9.54 -4.87 0.70
C GLY A 10 9.35 -3.86 -0.43
N PHE A 11 8.16 -3.85 -1.05
CA PHE A 11 7.83 -3.03 -2.21
C PHE A 11 8.01 -1.52 -1.97
N ILE A 12 7.34 -0.97 -0.95
CA ILE A 12 7.47 0.45 -0.60
C ILE A 12 8.87 0.75 -0.06
N GLY A 13 9.40 -0.16 0.78
CA GLY A 13 10.71 0.00 1.41
C GLY A 13 11.85 0.10 0.41
N THR A 14 11.85 -0.75 -0.61
CA THR A 14 12.85 -0.69 -1.68
C THR A 14 12.83 0.66 -2.41
N ARG A 15 11.64 1.19 -2.75
CA ARG A 15 11.51 2.51 -3.40
C ARG A 15 11.99 3.64 -2.51
N LEU A 16 11.65 3.60 -1.22
CA LEU A 16 12.13 4.58 -0.25
C LEU A 16 13.66 4.55 -0.10
N CYS A 17 14.25 3.35 0.02
CA CYS A 17 15.70 3.19 0.12
C CYS A 17 16.43 3.64 -1.16
N LEU A 18 15.86 3.38 -2.35
CA LEU A 18 16.38 3.92 -3.61
C LEU A 18 16.37 5.45 -3.63
N ARG A 19 15.31 6.10 -3.10
CA ARG A 19 15.27 7.56 -2.96
C ARG A 19 16.33 8.04 -1.98
N PHE A 20 16.46 7.42 -0.82
CA PHE A 20 17.47 7.78 0.17
C PHE A 20 18.89 7.67 -0.41
N SER A 21 19.19 6.59 -1.12
CA SER A 21 20.48 6.42 -1.81
C SER A 21 20.72 7.52 -2.84
N ARG A 22 19.73 7.85 -3.66
CA ARG A 22 19.82 8.91 -4.70
C ARG A 22 20.12 10.27 -4.10
N TYR A 23 19.54 10.58 -2.93
CA TYR A 23 19.72 11.88 -2.27
C TYR A 23 20.76 11.87 -1.14
N GLY A 24 21.59 10.83 -1.05
CA GLY A 24 22.69 10.74 -0.09
C GLY A 24 22.25 10.70 1.37
N LYS A 25 21.03 10.22 1.67
CA LYS A 25 20.55 10.06 3.04
C LYS A 25 21.07 8.75 3.62
N SER A 26 21.60 8.79 4.84
CA SER A 26 22.05 7.60 5.54
C SER A 26 20.88 6.78 6.07
N PHE A 27 20.85 5.48 5.77
CA PHE A 27 19.82 4.57 6.25
C PHE A 27 20.34 3.17 6.50
N GLN A 28 19.60 2.42 7.31
CA GLN A 28 19.74 0.98 7.52
C GLN A 28 18.36 0.34 7.38
N ILE A 29 18.35 -0.95 7.11
CA ILE A 29 17.11 -1.72 6.93
C ILE A 29 17.05 -2.80 8.01
N ILE A 30 15.87 -2.98 8.63
CA ILE A 30 15.53 -4.22 9.33
C ILE A 30 14.50 -4.96 8.49
N ASP A 31 14.77 -6.21 8.15
CA ASP A 31 13.83 -7.08 7.44
C ASP A 31 14.12 -8.56 7.72
N LYS A 32 13.08 -9.39 7.67
CA LYS A 32 13.24 -10.84 7.66
C LYS A 32 13.75 -11.37 6.32
N ALA A 33 13.50 -10.62 5.24
CA ALA A 33 13.97 -10.91 3.89
C ALA A 33 15.26 -10.14 3.59
N ARG A 34 16.11 -10.72 2.71
CA ARG A 34 17.28 -10.04 2.17
C ARG A 34 16.82 -8.98 1.16
N SER A 35 17.48 -7.83 1.14
CA SER A 35 17.31 -6.85 0.06
C SER A 35 18.25 -7.20 -1.10
N GLU A 36 17.72 -7.26 -2.31
CA GLU A 36 18.54 -7.41 -3.52
C GLU A 36 19.26 -6.11 -3.89
N PHE A 37 18.65 -4.96 -3.54
CA PHE A 37 19.19 -3.64 -3.89
C PHE A 37 20.21 -3.12 -2.88
N PHE A 38 20.08 -3.50 -1.61
CA PHE A 38 20.85 -2.96 -0.50
C PHE A 38 21.28 -4.06 0.49
N PRO A 39 21.96 -5.13 0.02
CA PRO A 39 22.30 -6.26 0.89
C PRO A 39 23.20 -5.87 2.05
N GLU A 40 24.06 -4.84 1.87
CA GLU A 40 25.07 -4.41 2.84
C GLU A 40 24.52 -3.64 4.05
N VAL A 41 23.31 -3.08 3.93
CA VAL A 41 22.70 -2.26 4.98
C VAL A 41 21.49 -2.94 5.65
N VAL A 42 21.26 -4.23 5.33
CA VAL A 42 20.17 -5.01 5.94
C VAL A 42 20.64 -5.69 7.21
N LEU A 43 20.00 -5.36 8.31
CA LEU A 43 20.04 -6.11 9.56
C LEU A 43 18.87 -7.11 9.55
N ARG A 44 19.20 -8.40 9.62
CA ARG A 44 18.15 -9.43 9.64
C ARG A 44 17.42 -9.42 10.96
N GLY A 45 16.11 -9.20 10.92
CA GLY A 45 15.25 -9.17 12.09
C GLY A 45 13.79 -9.38 11.73
N ASP A 46 13.03 -9.96 12.66
CA ASP A 46 11.58 -10.11 12.54
C ASP A 46 10.90 -9.23 13.60
N VAL A 47 9.97 -8.40 13.18
CA VAL A 47 9.26 -7.48 14.09
C VAL A 47 8.44 -8.20 15.17
N ARG A 48 8.14 -9.47 14.97
CA ARG A 48 7.44 -10.30 15.97
C ARG A 48 8.30 -10.59 17.20
N GLU A 49 9.62 -10.44 17.07
CA GLU A 49 10.59 -10.68 18.13
C GLU A 49 11.19 -9.36 18.63
N PRO A 50 11.75 -9.32 19.85
CA PRO A 50 12.48 -8.15 20.32
C PRO A 50 13.63 -7.77 19.39
N LEU A 51 13.67 -6.52 18.96
CA LEU A 51 14.66 -6.01 18.00
C LEU A 51 15.96 -5.58 18.71
N ALA A 52 16.70 -6.55 19.28
CA ALA A 52 17.99 -6.32 19.92
C ALA A 52 19.13 -6.43 18.89
N LEU A 53 19.34 -5.37 18.11
CA LEU A 53 20.29 -5.34 17.00
C LEU A 53 21.41 -4.33 17.21
N ASN A 54 22.60 -4.66 16.68
CA ASN A 54 23.73 -3.75 16.65
C ASN A 54 23.68 -2.91 15.36
N PHE A 55 23.48 -1.61 15.52
CA PHE A 55 23.44 -0.67 14.40
C PHE A 55 24.84 -0.16 14.08
N SER A 56 25.19 -0.09 12.80
CA SER A 56 26.41 0.58 12.34
C SER A 56 26.32 2.09 12.45
N LEU A 57 25.10 2.64 12.38
CA LEU A 57 24.77 4.04 12.59
C LEU A 57 23.61 4.12 13.57
N GLU A 58 23.74 4.88 14.65
CA GLU A 58 22.62 5.07 15.58
C GLU A 58 21.45 5.79 14.88
N PRO A 59 20.29 5.13 14.79
CA PRO A 59 19.17 5.70 14.09
C PRO A 59 18.51 6.83 14.88
N THR A 60 18.10 7.88 14.20
CA THR A 60 17.38 9.03 14.79
C THR A 60 15.90 9.07 14.39
N VAL A 61 15.52 8.31 13.37
CA VAL A 61 14.13 8.18 12.85
C VAL A 61 13.86 6.74 12.49
N PHE A 62 12.68 6.24 12.84
CA PHE A 62 12.16 4.96 12.38
C PHE A 62 11.06 5.16 11.35
N ILE A 63 11.11 4.38 10.26
CA ILE A 63 10.01 4.25 9.30
C ILE A 63 9.59 2.79 9.31
N ASN A 64 8.38 2.50 9.83
CA ASN A 64 7.87 1.14 9.88
C ASN A 64 6.91 0.87 8.72
N LEU A 65 7.36 0.01 7.82
CA LEU A 65 6.64 -0.51 6.65
C LEU A 65 6.32 -2.00 6.79
N ALA A 66 6.84 -2.66 7.85
CA ALA A 66 6.57 -4.07 8.07
C ALA A 66 5.08 -4.29 8.34
N ALA A 67 4.50 -5.23 7.63
CA ALA A 67 3.10 -5.60 7.78
C ALA A 67 2.82 -6.99 7.23
N GLU A 68 1.86 -7.68 7.84
CA GLU A 68 1.15 -8.74 7.16
C GLU A 68 -0.13 -8.15 6.57
N HIS A 69 -0.32 -8.30 5.26
CA HIS A 69 -1.35 -7.57 4.50
C HIS A 69 -2.08 -8.43 3.45
N ARG A 70 -1.59 -9.65 3.16
CA ARG A 70 -2.20 -10.55 2.17
C ARG A 70 -3.52 -11.11 2.68
N ASP A 71 -4.50 -11.29 1.80
CA ASP A 71 -5.85 -11.76 2.18
C ASP A 71 -5.90 -13.26 2.56
N ASP A 72 -4.88 -14.05 2.19
CA ASP A 72 -4.85 -15.51 2.33
C ASP A 72 -4.01 -16.02 3.52
N VAL A 73 -3.62 -15.13 4.42
CA VAL A 73 -2.72 -15.42 5.55
C VAL A 73 -3.31 -16.47 6.50
N ARG A 74 -2.49 -17.45 6.86
CA ARG A 74 -2.79 -18.46 7.86
C ARG A 74 -1.53 -18.77 8.68
N PRO A 75 -1.63 -18.92 10.01
CA PRO A 75 -2.83 -18.66 10.84
C PRO A 75 -3.20 -17.17 10.88
N LEU A 76 -4.44 -16.85 11.21
CA LEU A 76 -4.92 -15.45 11.29
C LEU A 76 -4.21 -14.63 12.39
N SER A 77 -3.62 -15.29 13.40
CA SER A 77 -2.80 -14.65 14.44
C SER A 77 -1.64 -13.85 13.88
N LEU A 78 -1.10 -14.23 12.70
CA LEU A 78 0.01 -13.52 12.04
C LEU A 78 -0.30 -12.05 11.79
N TYR A 79 -1.55 -11.67 11.52
CA TYR A 79 -1.91 -10.27 11.40
C TYR A 79 -1.65 -9.50 12.70
N HIS A 80 -2.02 -10.09 13.84
CA HIS A 80 -1.80 -9.46 15.15
C HIS A 80 -0.31 -9.46 15.52
N GLU A 81 0.34 -10.61 15.38
CA GLU A 81 1.76 -10.77 15.71
C GLU A 81 2.65 -9.79 14.96
N VAL A 82 2.45 -9.65 13.63
CA VAL A 82 3.26 -8.77 12.79
C VAL A 82 2.87 -7.30 12.95
N ASN A 83 1.57 -7.01 12.90
CA ASN A 83 1.12 -5.62 12.82
C ASN A 83 1.05 -4.96 14.19
N VAL A 84 0.60 -5.67 15.23
CA VAL A 84 0.36 -5.10 16.56
C VAL A 84 1.52 -5.36 17.52
N ASP A 85 1.93 -6.63 17.68
CA ASP A 85 3.07 -6.95 18.54
C ASP A 85 4.36 -6.40 17.91
N GLY A 86 4.48 -6.47 16.57
CA GLY A 86 5.55 -5.80 15.84
C GLY A 86 5.60 -4.28 16.10
N ALA A 87 4.46 -3.60 16.18
CA ALA A 87 4.43 -2.18 16.53
C ALA A 87 4.92 -1.93 17.97
N ARG A 88 4.59 -2.82 18.93
CA ARG A 88 5.10 -2.76 20.32
C ARG A 88 6.61 -2.88 20.34
N ASN A 89 7.15 -3.90 19.65
CA ASN A 89 8.60 -4.13 19.57
C ASN A 89 9.35 -2.95 18.93
N VAL A 90 8.76 -2.31 17.91
CA VAL A 90 9.31 -1.09 17.31
C VAL A 90 9.31 0.08 18.30
N CYS A 91 8.24 0.26 19.07
CA CYS A 91 8.18 1.29 20.11
C CYS A 91 9.19 1.03 21.23
N ASP A 92 9.40 -0.22 21.64
CA ASP A 92 10.38 -0.60 22.66
C ASP A 92 11.81 -0.32 22.16
N LEU A 93 12.11 -0.66 20.90
CA LEU A 93 13.38 -0.29 20.29
C LEU A 93 13.55 1.25 20.25
N ALA A 94 12.51 2.00 19.90
CA ALA A 94 12.56 3.46 19.86
C ALA A 94 12.86 4.06 21.24
N ARG A 95 12.27 3.50 22.31
CA ARG A 95 12.60 3.89 23.70
C ARG A 95 14.06 3.58 24.05
N ALA A 96 14.52 2.35 23.75
CA ALA A 96 15.89 1.90 24.03
C ALA A 96 16.95 2.73 23.30
N LYS A 97 16.63 3.23 22.10
CA LYS A 97 17.53 4.04 21.25
C LYS A 97 17.29 5.55 21.36
N ASN A 98 16.40 6.00 22.24
CA ASN A 98 16.03 7.42 22.39
C ASN A 98 15.57 8.06 21.06
N VAL A 99 14.87 7.30 20.24
CA VAL A 99 14.34 7.78 18.95
C VAL A 99 13.04 8.54 19.20
N ASN A 100 12.97 9.78 18.73
CA ASN A 100 11.84 10.67 18.93
C ASN A 100 10.94 10.84 17.70
N LYS A 101 11.20 10.11 16.61
CA LYS A 101 10.35 10.18 15.41
C LYS A 101 10.07 8.79 14.86
N ILE A 102 8.78 8.48 14.75
CA ILE A 102 8.28 7.28 14.09
C ILE A 102 7.34 7.68 12.95
N ILE A 103 7.57 7.14 11.77
CA ILE A 103 6.69 7.22 10.61
C ILE A 103 6.14 5.82 10.37
N PHE A 104 4.83 5.67 10.39
CA PHE A 104 4.14 4.38 10.26
C PHE A 104 3.22 4.37 9.05
N THR A 105 3.36 3.34 8.22
CA THR A 105 2.44 3.10 7.11
C THR A 105 1.28 2.23 7.58
N SER A 106 0.12 2.85 7.77
CA SER A 106 -1.17 2.23 8.03
C SER A 106 -1.89 1.89 6.71
N SER A 107 -3.21 2.01 6.65
CA SER A 107 -4.00 1.77 5.43
C SER A 107 -5.39 2.39 5.55
N VAL A 108 -6.01 2.80 4.44
CA VAL A 108 -7.45 3.15 4.41
C VAL A 108 -8.36 1.94 4.70
N ALA A 109 -7.83 0.71 4.75
CA ALA A 109 -8.58 -0.48 5.12
C ALA A 109 -9.20 -0.41 6.53
N ILE A 110 -8.70 0.49 7.39
CA ILE A 110 -9.26 0.77 8.73
C ILE A 110 -10.69 1.34 8.66
N TYR A 111 -11.07 1.98 7.55
CA TYR A 111 -12.41 2.54 7.36
C TYR A 111 -13.43 1.51 6.87
N GLY A 112 -12.99 0.34 6.42
CA GLY A 112 -13.87 -0.69 5.87
C GLY A 112 -14.61 -0.23 4.62
N PHE A 113 -15.93 -0.43 4.61
CA PHE A 113 -16.80 0.04 3.53
C PHE A 113 -17.21 1.50 3.75
N ALA A 114 -16.26 2.38 3.59
CA ALA A 114 -16.41 3.80 3.87
C ALA A 114 -17.27 4.53 2.82
N PRO A 115 -18.01 5.59 3.22
CA PRO A 115 -18.62 6.54 2.28
C PRO A 115 -17.59 7.14 1.32
N LEU A 116 -18.08 7.59 0.15
CA LEU A 116 -17.22 8.29 -0.81
C LEU A 116 -16.70 9.61 -0.21
N GLY A 117 -15.43 9.90 -0.47
CA GLY A 117 -14.78 11.09 0.05
C GLY A 117 -14.38 11.00 1.52
N THR A 118 -14.33 9.78 2.09
CA THR A 118 -13.85 9.60 3.47
C THR A 118 -12.42 10.11 3.61
N ASN A 119 -12.23 11.05 4.53
CA ASN A 119 -10.95 11.62 4.91
C ASN A 119 -10.44 11.03 6.24
N GLU A 120 -9.43 11.66 6.85
CA GLU A 120 -8.77 11.20 8.07
C GLU A 120 -9.70 11.17 9.31
N SER A 121 -10.80 11.92 9.28
CA SER A 121 -11.82 11.92 10.35
C SER A 121 -12.92 10.87 10.12
N GLY A 122 -12.79 10.01 9.10
CA GLY A 122 -13.75 8.97 8.78
C GLY A 122 -13.93 7.95 9.93
N ILE A 123 -15.12 7.34 9.97
CA ILE A 123 -15.47 6.34 10.98
C ILE A 123 -14.59 5.10 10.78
N ILE A 124 -13.97 4.64 11.87
CA ILE A 124 -13.17 3.42 11.88
C ILE A 124 -14.10 2.21 11.99
N ALA A 125 -14.16 1.41 10.94
CA ALA A 125 -15.03 0.24 10.83
C ALA A 125 -14.39 -0.86 9.96
N PRO A 126 -13.21 -1.39 10.35
CA PRO A 126 -12.51 -2.38 9.55
C PRO A 126 -13.34 -3.66 9.38
N PHE A 127 -13.40 -4.18 8.15
CA PHE A 127 -14.19 -5.38 7.86
C PHE A 127 -13.36 -6.68 7.85
N ASN A 128 -12.03 -6.58 7.94
CA ASN A 128 -11.10 -7.72 7.95
C ASN A 128 -10.00 -7.55 9.00
N ASP A 129 -9.27 -8.64 9.28
CA ASP A 129 -8.18 -8.65 10.27
C ASP A 129 -7.05 -7.70 9.91
N TYR A 130 -6.75 -7.52 8.63
CA TYR A 130 -5.74 -6.56 8.19
C TYR A 130 -6.10 -5.13 8.62
N GLY A 131 -7.29 -4.65 8.25
CA GLY A 131 -7.73 -3.29 8.64
C GLY A 131 -7.81 -3.13 10.15
N ARG A 132 -8.32 -4.14 10.87
CA ARG A 132 -8.41 -4.15 12.32
C ARG A 132 -7.03 -4.02 12.96
N THR A 133 -6.08 -4.85 12.58
CA THR A 133 -4.73 -4.85 13.18
C THR A 133 -3.90 -3.62 12.78
N LYS A 134 -4.13 -3.03 11.60
CA LYS A 134 -3.53 -1.72 11.26
C LYS A 134 -4.05 -0.61 12.17
N TRP A 135 -5.35 -0.60 12.48
CA TRP A 135 -5.91 0.35 13.44
C TRP A 135 -5.37 0.12 14.86
N GLU A 136 -5.31 -1.12 15.32
CA GLU A 136 -4.74 -1.46 16.64
C GLU A 136 -3.26 -1.00 16.73
N ALA A 137 -2.47 -1.20 15.66
CA ALA A 137 -1.10 -0.71 15.59
C ALA A 137 -1.00 0.83 15.69
N GLU A 138 -1.92 1.58 15.05
CA GLU A 138 -1.99 3.03 15.20
C GLU A 138 -2.16 3.43 16.68
N GLN A 139 -2.96 2.68 17.45
CA GLN A 139 -3.14 2.99 18.88
C GLN A 139 -1.85 2.74 19.68
N VAL A 140 -1.09 1.70 19.36
CA VAL A 140 0.23 1.43 19.97
C VAL A 140 1.18 2.62 19.73
N TYR A 141 1.28 3.11 18.50
CA TYR A 141 2.13 4.26 18.18
C TYR A 141 1.64 5.57 18.82
N LYS A 142 0.33 5.79 18.89
CA LYS A 142 -0.24 6.96 19.57
C LYS A 142 0.08 6.93 21.08
N GLN A 143 0.01 5.75 21.72
CA GLN A 143 0.41 5.59 23.10
C GLN A 143 1.91 5.92 23.28
N TRP A 144 2.79 5.41 22.39
CA TRP A 144 4.21 5.76 22.43
C TRP A 144 4.41 7.29 22.32
N GLN A 145 3.72 7.96 21.41
CA GLN A 145 3.86 9.41 21.24
C GLN A 145 3.37 10.18 22.49
N SER A 146 2.31 9.71 23.16
CA SER A 146 1.74 10.34 24.34
C SER A 146 2.66 10.35 25.57
N GLU A 147 3.70 9.49 25.61
CA GLU A 147 4.69 9.45 26.69
C GLU A 147 5.61 10.69 26.71
N ASP A 148 5.80 11.34 25.55
CA ASP A 148 6.56 12.61 25.43
C ASP A 148 6.03 13.44 24.25
N THR A 149 4.89 14.07 24.46
CA THR A 149 4.17 14.84 23.43
C THR A 149 4.94 16.05 22.91
N LYS A 150 5.92 16.56 23.68
CA LYS A 150 6.69 17.75 23.33
C LYS A 150 7.83 17.45 22.37
N ASN A 151 8.42 16.26 22.45
CA ASN A 151 9.59 15.90 21.68
C ASN A 151 9.30 14.83 20.63
N ARG A 152 8.29 13.97 20.83
CA ARG A 152 7.99 12.88 19.91
C ARG A 152 7.12 13.29 18.73
N THR A 153 7.54 12.86 17.55
CA THR A 153 6.79 12.98 16.29
C THR A 153 6.26 11.62 15.87
N LEU A 154 4.96 11.53 15.68
CA LEU A 154 4.32 10.36 15.07
C LEU A 154 3.67 10.78 13.75
N VAL A 155 4.07 10.16 12.64
CA VAL A 155 3.40 10.32 11.35
C VAL A 155 2.74 9.02 10.98
N ILE A 156 1.44 9.04 10.71
CA ILE A 156 0.65 7.90 10.25
C ILE A 156 0.21 8.19 8.83
N VAL A 157 0.71 7.43 7.88
CA VAL A 157 0.27 7.47 6.48
C VAL A 157 -0.67 6.31 6.22
N ARG A 158 -1.87 6.59 5.70
CA ARG A 158 -2.91 5.61 5.34
C ARG A 158 -3.07 5.57 3.82
N PRO A 159 -2.21 4.85 3.09
CA PRO A 159 -2.34 4.78 1.65
C PRO A 159 -3.58 3.97 1.25
N THR A 160 -4.10 4.29 0.07
CA THR A 160 -5.03 3.44 -0.67
C THR A 160 -4.28 2.26 -1.29
N VAL A 161 -4.86 1.59 -2.31
CA VAL A 161 -4.13 0.52 -2.99
C VAL A 161 -2.83 1.06 -3.61
N VAL A 162 -1.69 0.55 -3.13
CA VAL A 162 -0.38 0.97 -3.64
C VAL A 162 -0.02 0.15 -4.87
N PHE A 163 0.40 0.83 -5.94
CA PHE A 163 0.78 0.21 -7.19
C PHE A 163 2.09 0.79 -7.75
N GLY A 164 2.64 0.13 -8.74
CA GLY A 164 3.84 0.55 -9.45
C GLY A 164 4.55 -0.65 -10.05
N GLU A 165 5.68 -0.41 -10.68
CA GLU A 165 6.51 -1.41 -11.32
C GLU A 165 6.97 -2.45 -10.31
N ARG A 166 7.01 -3.71 -10.74
CA ARG A 166 7.40 -4.90 -9.94
C ARG A 166 6.39 -5.36 -8.89
N ASN A 167 5.27 -4.65 -8.72
CA ASN A 167 4.21 -5.09 -7.80
C ASN A 167 3.32 -6.15 -8.46
N ARG A 168 2.99 -7.22 -7.74
CA ARG A 168 2.07 -8.29 -8.15
C ARG A 168 0.80 -8.26 -7.29
N GLY A 169 0.16 -7.08 -7.21
CA GLY A 169 -1.08 -6.85 -6.50
C GLY A 169 -2.30 -6.60 -7.40
N ASN A 170 -3.39 -6.12 -6.82
CA ASN A 170 -4.69 -5.92 -7.49
C ASN A 170 -4.62 -5.03 -8.72
N VAL A 171 -3.87 -3.92 -8.66
CA VAL A 171 -3.74 -3.01 -9.82
C VAL A 171 -2.96 -3.70 -10.93
N PHE A 172 -1.86 -4.40 -10.63
CA PHE A 172 -1.14 -5.20 -11.63
C PHE A 172 -2.06 -6.24 -12.29
N ASN A 173 -2.87 -6.96 -11.50
CA ASN A 173 -3.79 -7.96 -12.03
C ASN A 173 -4.82 -7.33 -12.97
N LEU A 174 -5.34 -6.15 -12.63
CA LEU A 174 -6.24 -5.38 -13.50
C LEU A 174 -5.53 -4.95 -14.80
N LEU A 175 -4.36 -4.33 -14.70
CA LEU A 175 -3.58 -3.89 -15.86
C LEU A 175 -3.21 -5.07 -16.75
N ARG A 176 -2.85 -6.23 -16.19
CA ARG A 176 -2.57 -7.47 -16.92
C ARG A 176 -3.79 -7.99 -17.69
N GLN A 177 -4.99 -7.93 -17.09
CA GLN A 177 -6.22 -8.30 -17.80
C GLN A 177 -6.49 -7.36 -18.96
N ILE A 178 -6.31 -6.07 -18.80
CA ILE A 178 -6.46 -5.10 -19.90
C ILE A 178 -5.39 -5.38 -20.97
N ALA A 179 -4.15 -5.58 -20.57
CA ALA A 179 -3.02 -5.83 -21.46
C ALA A 179 -3.16 -7.15 -22.24
N SER A 180 -3.79 -8.17 -21.68
CA SER A 180 -4.06 -9.43 -22.39
C SER A 180 -5.07 -9.29 -23.55
N GLY A 181 -5.83 -8.20 -23.63
CA GLY A 181 -6.90 -7.99 -24.59
C GLY A 181 -8.22 -8.69 -24.25
N ASN A 182 -8.26 -9.45 -23.16
CA ASN A 182 -9.44 -10.20 -22.70
C ASN A 182 -10.23 -9.47 -21.60
N PHE A 183 -9.96 -8.18 -21.42
CA PHE A 183 -10.68 -7.39 -20.40
C PHE A 183 -12.13 -7.15 -20.83
N LEU A 184 -13.05 -7.54 -19.96
CA LEU A 184 -14.47 -7.28 -20.11
C LEU A 184 -14.93 -6.26 -19.07
N MET A 185 -15.40 -5.09 -19.53
CA MET A 185 -15.97 -4.08 -18.65
C MET A 185 -17.29 -4.58 -18.09
N VAL A 186 -17.41 -4.62 -16.77
CA VAL A 186 -18.68 -4.89 -16.07
C VAL A 186 -19.26 -3.57 -15.58
N GLY A 187 -20.50 -3.30 -15.91
CA GLY A 187 -21.18 -2.03 -15.64
C GLY A 187 -20.82 -0.94 -16.65
N ASP A 188 -21.09 0.31 -16.27
CA ASP A 188 -20.87 1.51 -17.10
C ASP A 188 -19.43 2.00 -17.12
N GLY A 189 -18.60 1.51 -16.20
CA GLY A 189 -17.19 1.92 -16.05
C GLY A 189 -17.00 3.35 -15.51
N LEU A 190 -18.05 3.95 -14.92
CA LEU A 190 -17.98 5.28 -14.30
C LEU A 190 -17.45 5.21 -12.87
N ASN A 191 -17.36 4.01 -12.30
CA ASN A 191 -16.80 3.83 -10.96
C ASN A 191 -15.34 4.29 -10.89
N ARG A 192 -14.99 4.92 -9.76
CA ARG A 192 -13.66 5.48 -9.49
C ARG A 192 -12.97 4.70 -8.37
N LYS A 193 -11.65 4.57 -8.51
CA LYS A 193 -10.78 3.94 -7.50
C LYS A 193 -9.66 4.90 -7.15
N SER A 194 -9.55 5.23 -5.87
CA SER A 194 -8.36 5.91 -5.36
C SER A 194 -7.19 4.93 -5.39
N MET A 195 -6.06 5.39 -5.94
CA MET A 195 -4.82 4.62 -6.06
C MET A 195 -3.66 5.46 -5.55
N ALA A 196 -2.57 4.80 -5.14
CA ALA A 196 -1.35 5.43 -4.66
C ALA A 196 -0.14 4.84 -5.40
N TYR A 197 0.58 5.66 -6.14
CA TYR A 197 1.80 5.23 -6.82
C TYR A 197 2.95 5.10 -5.82
N VAL A 198 3.67 4.00 -5.88
CA VAL A 198 4.69 3.65 -4.89
C VAL A 198 5.79 4.71 -4.74
N GLU A 199 6.20 5.34 -5.85
CA GLU A 199 7.22 6.39 -5.81
C GLU A 199 6.72 7.65 -5.08
N ASN A 200 5.44 7.98 -5.23
CA ASN A 200 4.80 9.09 -4.53
C ASN A 200 4.62 8.79 -3.04
N VAL A 201 4.27 7.54 -2.70
CA VAL A 201 4.24 7.08 -1.29
C VAL A 201 5.63 7.20 -0.66
N ALA A 202 6.67 6.73 -1.36
CA ALA A 202 8.06 6.85 -0.89
C ALA A 202 8.49 8.33 -0.73
N ALA A 203 8.08 9.20 -1.66
CA ALA A 203 8.33 10.63 -1.57
C ALA A 203 7.65 11.28 -0.35
N LEU A 204 6.41 10.88 -0.04
CA LEU A 204 5.70 11.36 1.14
C LEU A 204 6.37 10.90 2.44
N LEU A 205 6.80 9.64 2.51
CA LEU A 205 7.53 9.11 3.66
C LEU A 205 8.84 9.87 3.88
N GLU A 206 9.57 10.19 2.80
CA GLU A 206 10.76 11.04 2.87
C GLU A 206 10.42 12.46 3.31
N TYR A 207 9.39 13.09 2.75
CA TYR A 207 8.92 14.43 3.12
C TYR A 207 8.52 14.50 4.61
N SER A 208 7.96 13.41 5.14
CA SER A 208 7.54 13.32 6.54
C SER A 208 8.70 13.35 7.55
N LEU A 209 9.96 13.20 7.11
CA LEU A 209 11.14 13.34 7.96
C LEU A 209 11.25 14.74 8.59
N ASP A 210 10.69 15.77 7.95
CA ASP A 210 10.79 17.16 8.39
C ASP A 210 9.63 17.62 9.28
N PHE A 211 8.63 16.76 9.53
CA PHE A 211 7.50 17.10 10.40
C PHE A 211 7.94 17.33 11.84
N LYS A 212 7.30 18.28 12.50
CA LYS A 212 7.60 18.69 13.87
C LYS A 212 6.96 17.75 14.91
N PRO A 213 7.35 17.84 16.19
CA PRO A 213 6.71 17.05 17.24
C PRO A 213 5.18 17.17 17.22
N GLY A 214 4.52 16.04 17.46
CA GLY A 214 3.06 15.92 17.42
C GLY A 214 2.60 14.66 16.71
N ILE A 215 1.29 14.53 16.52
CA ILE A 215 0.66 13.44 15.74
C ILE A 215 0.17 14.01 14.42
N HIS A 216 0.62 13.40 13.33
CA HIS A 216 0.28 13.75 11.96
C HIS A 216 -0.35 12.53 11.28
N ILE A 217 -1.59 12.63 10.82
CA ILE A 217 -2.32 11.52 10.21
C ILE A 217 -2.80 11.97 8.84
N TYR A 218 -2.45 11.21 7.80
CA TYR A 218 -2.86 11.52 6.43
C TYR A 218 -3.27 10.25 5.69
N ASN A 219 -4.41 10.30 5.02
CA ASN A 219 -4.67 9.37 3.92
C ASN A 219 -3.71 9.69 2.77
N TYR A 220 -3.38 8.71 1.95
CA TYR A 220 -2.61 9.00 0.76
C TYR A 220 -3.26 8.44 -0.51
N ILE A 221 -3.50 9.34 -1.44
CA ILE A 221 -4.15 9.08 -2.72
C ILE A 221 -3.50 9.97 -3.78
N ASP A 222 -3.22 9.43 -4.96
CA ASP A 222 -2.85 10.24 -6.11
C ASP A 222 -4.09 10.76 -6.82
N LYS A 223 -4.28 12.05 -6.82
CA LYS A 223 -5.41 12.74 -7.46
C LYS A 223 -5.06 13.21 -8.87
N PRO A 224 -6.07 13.40 -9.76
CA PRO A 224 -7.48 13.08 -9.57
C PRO A 224 -7.78 11.58 -9.75
N ASP A 225 -8.77 11.05 -9.01
CA ASP A 225 -9.23 9.67 -9.22
C ASP A 225 -9.77 9.51 -10.64
N CYS A 226 -9.26 8.55 -11.40
CA CYS A 226 -9.77 8.24 -12.73
C CYS A 226 -10.94 7.25 -12.68
N THR A 227 -11.83 7.31 -13.67
CA THR A 227 -12.84 6.28 -13.87
C THR A 227 -12.22 5.05 -14.50
N MET A 228 -12.88 3.88 -14.36
CA MET A 228 -12.45 2.66 -15.05
C MET A 228 -12.41 2.84 -16.56
N ASN A 229 -13.33 3.62 -17.14
CA ASN A 229 -13.31 3.93 -18.56
C ASN A 229 -12.03 4.67 -18.97
N VAL A 230 -11.63 5.69 -18.22
CA VAL A 230 -10.42 6.47 -18.48
C VAL A 230 -9.18 5.57 -18.34
N LEU A 231 -9.11 4.77 -17.27
CA LEU A 231 -7.99 3.85 -17.04
C LEU A 231 -7.84 2.86 -18.20
N VAL A 232 -8.92 2.17 -18.58
CA VAL A 232 -8.89 1.16 -19.65
C VAL A 232 -8.54 1.77 -20.99
N ALA A 233 -9.15 2.92 -21.33
CA ALA A 233 -8.86 3.65 -22.58
C ALA A 233 -7.38 4.08 -22.65
N HIS A 234 -6.82 4.58 -21.54
CA HIS A 234 -5.43 5.00 -21.45
C HIS A 234 -4.47 3.81 -21.65
N VAL A 235 -4.70 2.70 -20.93
CA VAL A 235 -3.87 1.49 -21.05
C VAL A 235 -3.92 0.92 -22.47
N ASN A 236 -5.11 0.83 -23.08
CA ASN A 236 -5.24 0.39 -24.46
C ASN A 236 -4.46 1.27 -25.45
N LYS A 237 -4.52 2.59 -25.28
CA LYS A 237 -3.76 3.55 -26.09
C LYS A 237 -2.25 3.34 -25.97
N LEU A 238 -1.74 3.14 -24.76
CA LEU A 238 -0.31 2.85 -24.50
C LEU A 238 0.16 1.57 -25.19
N LEU A 239 -0.74 0.57 -25.30
CA LEU A 239 -0.47 -0.71 -25.97
C LEU A 239 -0.73 -0.67 -27.49
N GLY A 240 -0.95 0.51 -28.09
CA GLY A 240 -1.23 0.66 -29.52
C GLY A 240 -2.59 0.12 -29.96
N ARG A 241 -3.55 0.01 -29.04
CA ARG A 241 -4.90 -0.50 -29.31
C ARG A 241 -5.94 0.62 -29.34
N SER A 242 -7.13 0.31 -29.88
CA SER A 242 -8.26 1.24 -29.80
C SER A 242 -8.61 1.54 -28.35
N SER A 243 -8.79 2.82 -28.02
CA SER A 243 -9.26 3.28 -26.71
C SER A 243 -10.76 3.02 -26.50
N GLU A 244 -11.49 2.60 -27.54
CA GLU A 244 -12.91 2.31 -27.44
C GLU A 244 -13.18 0.98 -26.72
N ILE A 245 -14.06 1.02 -25.72
CA ILE A 245 -14.50 -0.17 -24.97
C ILE A 245 -15.73 -0.75 -25.66
N LYS A 246 -15.50 -1.70 -26.57
CA LYS A 246 -16.54 -2.26 -27.45
C LYS A 246 -17.56 -3.12 -26.74
N PHE A 247 -17.14 -3.87 -25.70
CA PHE A 247 -18.02 -4.81 -25.02
C PHE A 247 -18.15 -4.45 -23.54
N ARG A 248 -19.40 -4.40 -23.09
CA ARG A 248 -19.76 -4.14 -21.70
C ARG A 248 -20.74 -5.21 -21.24
N LEU A 249 -20.46 -5.81 -20.10
CA LEU A 249 -21.39 -6.73 -19.45
C LEU A 249 -22.27 -5.92 -18.48
N PRO A 250 -23.59 -5.94 -18.63
CA PRO A 250 -24.48 -5.31 -17.64
C PRO A 250 -24.18 -5.80 -16.22
N PHE A 251 -24.22 -4.90 -15.25
CA PHE A 251 -23.89 -5.24 -13.87
C PHE A 251 -24.73 -6.39 -13.30
N SER A 252 -26.06 -6.40 -13.60
CA SER A 252 -26.96 -7.49 -13.18
C SER A 252 -26.54 -8.86 -13.74
N LEU A 253 -26.14 -8.89 -15.02
CA LEU A 253 -25.65 -10.13 -15.65
C LEU A 253 -24.30 -10.56 -15.07
N GLY A 254 -23.41 -9.61 -14.80
CA GLY A 254 -22.15 -9.89 -14.10
C GLY A 254 -22.37 -10.49 -12.70
N LEU A 255 -23.35 -9.96 -11.95
CA LEU A 255 -23.73 -10.53 -10.65
C LEU A 255 -24.32 -11.94 -10.77
N LEU A 256 -25.17 -12.18 -11.75
CA LEU A 256 -25.77 -13.50 -11.98
C LEU A 256 -24.68 -14.53 -12.28
N ILE A 257 -23.75 -14.21 -13.17
CA ILE A 257 -22.61 -15.06 -13.49
C ILE A 257 -21.75 -15.31 -12.23
N GLY A 258 -21.41 -14.23 -11.49
CA GLY A 258 -20.63 -14.37 -10.24
C GLY A 258 -21.30 -15.26 -9.21
N SER A 259 -22.63 -15.12 -9.03
CA SER A 259 -23.41 -15.96 -8.11
C SER A 259 -23.47 -17.43 -8.56
N SER A 260 -23.52 -17.69 -9.87
CA SER A 260 -23.47 -19.06 -10.41
C SER A 260 -22.12 -19.71 -10.10
N PHE A 261 -21.01 -18.99 -10.24
CA PHE A 261 -19.68 -19.47 -9.84
C PHE A 261 -19.57 -19.72 -8.34
N ASP A 262 -20.17 -18.84 -7.51
CA ASP A 262 -20.20 -19.02 -6.06
C ASP A 262 -20.96 -20.31 -5.68
N LEU A 263 -22.08 -20.62 -6.35
CA LEU A 263 -22.83 -21.86 -6.16
C LEU A 263 -21.99 -23.09 -6.54
N VAL A 264 -21.35 -23.06 -7.72
CA VAL A 264 -20.47 -24.15 -8.17
C VAL A 264 -19.27 -24.32 -7.23
N ALA A 265 -18.68 -23.23 -6.75
CA ALA A 265 -17.61 -23.26 -5.75
C ALA A 265 -18.04 -23.96 -4.46
N LYS A 266 -19.25 -23.67 -3.98
CA LYS A 266 -19.83 -24.29 -2.79
C LYS A 266 -20.06 -25.79 -2.95
N ILE A 267 -20.48 -26.23 -4.15
CA ILE A 267 -20.74 -27.65 -4.46
C ILE A 267 -19.43 -28.42 -4.67
N THR A 268 -18.47 -27.82 -5.37
CA THR A 268 -17.24 -28.52 -5.82
C THR A 268 -16.06 -28.34 -4.88
N GLY A 269 -16.12 -27.40 -3.92
CA GLY A 269 -15.00 -27.00 -3.07
C GLY A 269 -13.88 -26.25 -3.82
N LYS A 270 -14.04 -26.01 -5.13
CA LYS A 270 -13.03 -25.32 -5.95
C LYS A 270 -13.15 -23.80 -5.87
N LYS A 271 -12.00 -23.09 -5.86
CA LYS A 271 -11.96 -21.63 -5.93
C LYS A 271 -11.99 -21.18 -7.39
N PHE A 272 -12.88 -20.25 -7.72
CA PHE A 272 -12.95 -19.64 -9.06
C PHE A 272 -12.45 -18.20 -9.04
N PRO A 273 -11.91 -17.69 -10.17
CA PRO A 273 -11.44 -16.32 -10.29
C PRO A 273 -12.58 -15.28 -10.30
N ILE A 274 -13.83 -15.71 -10.56
CA ILE A 274 -15.03 -14.87 -10.62
C ILE A 274 -15.95 -15.23 -9.45
N SER A 275 -16.51 -14.21 -8.77
CA SER A 275 -17.51 -14.35 -7.72
C SER A 275 -18.38 -13.11 -7.64
N ALA A 276 -19.59 -13.20 -7.10
CA ALA A 276 -20.49 -12.06 -6.96
C ALA A 276 -19.86 -10.93 -6.13
N ILE A 277 -19.11 -11.27 -5.06
CA ILE A 277 -18.42 -10.27 -4.24
C ILE A 277 -17.31 -9.56 -5.01
N ARG A 278 -16.58 -10.26 -5.89
CA ARG A 278 -15.55 -9.64 -6.74
C ARG A 278 -16.16 -8.70 -7.78
N VAL A 279 -17.28 -9.07 -8.39
CA VAL A 279 -18.04 -8.20 -9.30
C VAL A 279 -18.52 -6.95 -8.57
N LYS A 280 -19.12 -7.09 -7.38
CA LYS A 280 -19.55 -5.94 -6.55
C LYS A 280 -18.36 -5.03 -6.20
N LYS A 281 -17.25 -5.59 -5.71
CA LYS A 281 -16.04 -4.83 -5.37
C LYS A 281 -15.44 -4.14 -6.61
N PHE A 282 -15.45 -4.78 -7.76
CA PHE A 282 -14.94 -4.19 -9.01
C PHE A 282 -15.75 -2.95 -9.41
N CYS A 283 -17.09 -3.06 -9.43
CA CYS A 283 -17.98 -1.99 -9.85
C CYS A 283 -18.21 -0.90 -8.79
N ALA A 284 -17.87 -1.15 -7.53
CA ALA A 284 -18.04 -0.16 -6.47
C ALA A 284 -17.05 1.01 -6.62
N ASN A 285 -17.47 2.20 -6.24
CA ASN A 285 -16.54 3.30 -6.00
C ASN A 285 -15.74 3.07 -4.72
N SER A 286 -14.48 3.50 -4.72
CA SER A 286 -13.59 3.48 -3.56
C SER A 286 -12.76 4.76 -3.61
N VAL A 287 -13.38 5.87 -3.18
CA VAL A 287 -12.82 7.22 -3.29
C VAL A 287 -12.61 7.77 -1.90
N TYR A 288 -11.38 8.23 -1.65
CA TYR A 288 -10.96 8.82 -0.39
C TYR A 288 -10.49 10.26 -0.62
N GLU A 289 -10.49 11.05 0.45
CA GLU A 289 -9.92 12.39 0.51
C GLU A 289 -8.75 12.42 1.49
N SER A 290 -7.91 13.44 1.36
CA SER A 290 -6.73 13.63 2.21
C SER A 290 -6.49 15.09 2.52
N ALA A 291 -6.03 15.35 3.74
CA ALA A 291 -5.55 16.65 4.15
C ALA A 291 -4.06 16.88 3.80
N ILE A 292 -3.39 15.95 3.12
CA ILE A 292 -1.95 16.02 2.85
C ILE A 292 -1.54 17.26 2.06
N GLU A 293 -2.39 17.73 1.14
CA GLU A 293 -2.13 18.93 0.35
C GLU A 293 -1.91 20.18 1.22
N SER A 294 -2.56 20.23 2.40
CA SER A 294 -2.38 21.33 3.36
C SER A 294 -0.97 21.44 3.93
N THR A 295 -0.15 20.38 3.80
CA THR A 295 1.26 20.38 4.23
C THR A 295 2.20 21.00 3.20
N GLY A 296 1.73 21.26 1.98
CA GLY A 296 2.56 21.68 0.86
C GLY A 296 3.25 20.52 0.12
N PHE A 297 2.96 19.25 0.48
CA PHE A 297 3.48 18.11 -0.25
C PHE A 297 2.91 18.05 -1.68
N ILE A 298 3.80 17.92 -2.66
CA ILE A 298 3.44 17.75 -4.08
C ILE A 298 3.97 16.39 -4.55
N PRO A 299 3.09 15.47 -4.99
CA PRO A 299 3.51 14.19 -5.55
C PRO A 299 4.43 14.39 -6.76
N PRO A 300 5.60 13.73 -6.81
CA PRO A 300 6.54 13.93 -7.92
C PRO A 300 6.05 13.38 -9.27
N VAL A 301 5.09 12.45 -9.28
CA VAL A 301 4.61 11.82 -10.50
C VAL A 301 3.08 11.88 -10.57
N PRO A 302 2.49 12.52 -11.58
CA PRO A 302 1.03 12.51 -11.80
C PRO A 302 0.49 11.10 -12.00
N LEU A 303 -0.75 10.81 -11.55
CA LEU A 303 -1.35 9.47 -11.59
C LEU A 303 -1.31 8.83 -12.98
N MET A 304 -1.64 9.57 -14.04
CA MET A 304 -1.67 9.00 -15.41
C MET A 304 -0.28 8.66 -15.92
N GLU A 305 0.74 9.45 -15.56
CA GLU A 305 2.15 9.14 -15.84
C GLU A 305 2.62 7.92 -15.06
N ALA A 306 2.20 7.77 -13.80
CA ALA A 306 2.50 6.61 -12.97
C ALA A 306 1.93 5.32 -13.58
N ILE A 307 0.69 5.39 -14.10
CA ILE A 307 0.05 4.28 -14.83
C ILE A 307 0.86 3.96 -16.10
N GLU A 308 1.26 4.98 -16.86
CA GLU A 308 2.08 4.78 -18.07
C GLU A 308 3.41 4.09 -17.74
N LYS A 309 4.15 4.58 -16.74
CA LYS A 309 5.42 3.97 -16.29
C LYS A 309 5.22 2.50 -15.92
N THR A 310 4.18 2.22 -15.14
CA THR A 310 3.86 0.85 -14.73
C THR A 310 3.51 -0.04 -15.94
N VAL A 311 2.68 0.46 -16.87
CA VAL A 311 2.27 -0.32 -18.06
C VAL A 311 3.46 -0.58 -18.98
N ARG A 312 4.32 0.42 -19.22
CA ARG A 312 5.52 0.27 -20.04
C ARG A 312 6.46 -0.79 -19.46
N PHE A 313 6.77 -0.67 -18.18
CA PHE A 313 7.64 -1.60 -17.47
C PHE A 313 7.09 -3.04 -17.51
N GLU A 314 5.80 -3.22 -17.23
CA GLU A 314 5.23 -4.56 -17.02
C GLU A 314 4.82 -5.27 -18.30
N PHE A 315 4.51 -4.54 -19.40
CA PHE A 315 3.85 -5.13 -20.56
C PHE A 315 4.47 -4.75 -21.90
N ILE A 316 5.41 -3.80 -21.95
CA ILE A 316 6.07 -3.34 -23.19
C ILE A 316 7.57 -3.64 -23.14
N GLU A 317 8.22 -3.36 -22.03
CA GLU A 317 9.65 -3.57 -21.84
C GLU A 317 9.94 -5.01 -21.34
N ASP A 318 11.19 -5.49 -21.48
CA ASP A 318 11.56 -6.83 -21.03
C ASP A 318 12.29 -6.77 -19.67
N HIS A 319 11.59 -7.12 -18.59
CA HIS A 319 12.06 -7.14 -17.22
C HIS A 319 11.88 -8.52 -16.54
N LYS A 320 11.91 -9.62 -17.35
CA LYS A 320 11.54 -10.97 -16.91
C LYS A 320 12.35 -11.52 -15.73
N ASN A 321 13.57 -11.05 -15.53
CA ASN A 321 14.49 -11.57 -14.52
C ASN A 321 14.65 -10.63 -13.32
N GLU A 322 13.85 -9.57 -13.22
CA GLU A 322 13.95 -8.63 -12.13
C GLU A 322 13.07 -9.04 -10.94
N GLN A 323 13.52 -8.70 -9.74
CA GLN A 323 12.77 -8.94 -8.51
C GLN A 323 11.36 -8.38 -8.60
N VAL A 324 10.37 -9.17 -8.19
CA VAL A 324 8.97 -8.77 -8.06
C VAL A 324 8.50 -8.89 -6.62
N PHE A 325 7.52 -8.08 -6.25
CA PHE A 325 6.94 -8.02 -4.92
C PHE A 325 5.50 -8.51 -4.97
N TYR A 326 5.17 -9.51 -4.18
CA TYR A 326 3.82 -10.04 -4.08
C TYR A 326 3.11 -9.34 -2.91
N SER A 327 2.09 -8.56 -3.24
CA SER A 327 1.26 -7.84 -2.27
C SER A 327 -0.13 -8.48 -2.08
N GLU A 328 -0.37 -9.63 -2.72
CA GLU A 328 -1.56 -10.48 -2.59
C GLU A 328 -1.22 -11.96 -2.78
#